data_e64b0f9b2db00202c3e5c18d9d6acc72
#
_entry.id   e64b0f9b2db00202c3e5c18d9d6acc72
#
_cell.length_a   1.000
_cell.length_b   1.000
_cell.length_c   1.000
_cell.angle_alpha   90.00
_cell.angle_beta   90.00
_cell.angle_gamma   90.00
#
_symmetry.space_group_name_H-M   'P 1'
#
loop_
_entity.id
_entity.type
_entity.pdbx_description
1 polymer ?
#
loop_
_entity_poly.entity_id
_entity_poly.type
_entity_poly.pdbx_seq_one_letter_code
_entity_poly.pdbx_strand_id
1 'polypeptide(L)'
;MGKLLSLIMKIFFIVLAIFLIYCATIGREFGIKQVHKIMGMYYVHVGDEAYQRNDMQEAVDAYQNGLKLFPEHYEAWLNLGNIYVAYEDYYSAAQAYQNAILAKENYTLARMNLGIITAEKLGDFDAAIAEYQSIIDSKQFLLSIPFVFDNKKSAKDNKAIAYYNMGRAYSQKAFYLPQNKKKEKKELLGQAAVAYGKAHEITKNDYDINYNLALTYHLLGDYRKAGQYYCKAIEASPMHYEAHYNLGLMLKHLNQPKYAIDELEKAAVLSSGKYSTHSKYIFDVLSSVTLEFQQKGEDKSIRDKIKINEPDTQEQPLILVNGKVTATDEAEVAIVENFRKCMSKELFEVN
;
A
#
# COMPACT_ATOMS: atom_id res chain seq x y z
N MET A 1 -41.37 -52.24 -47.02
CA MET A 1 -41.42 -50.77 -46.74
C MET A 1 -42.11 -50.43 -45.42
N GLY A 2 -43.26 -50.98 -45.03
CA GLY A 2 -44.01 -50.60 -43.82
C GLY A 2 -43.24 -50.78 -42.46
N LYS A 3 -42.49 -51.90 -42.29
CA LYS A 3 -41.74 -52.17 -41.06
C LYS A 3 -40.59 -51.20 -40.86
N LEU A 4 -39.90 -50.73 -41.92
CA LEU A 4 -38.83 -49.76 -41.86
C LEU A 4 -39.34 -48.34 -41.49
N LEU A 5 -40.46 -47.95 -42.08
CA LEU A 5 -41.14 -46.69 -41.80
C LEU A 5 -41.60 -46.61 -40.32
N SER A 6 -42.18 -47.74 -39.82
CA SER A 6 -42.58 -47.86 -38.41
C SER A 6 -41.40 -47.78 -37.47
N LEU A 7 -40.24 -48.33 -37.81
CA LEU A 7 -39.00 -48.20 -36.99
C LEU A 7 -38.48 -46.76 -36.97
N ILE A 8 -38.44 -46.09 -38.12
CA ILE A 8 -38.03 -44.70 -38.26
C ILE A 8 -38.95 -43.81 -37.43
N MET A 9 -40.27 -44.01 -37.47
CA MET A 9 -41.19 -43.22 -36.63
C MET A 9 -40.97 -43.43 -35.12
N LYS A 10 -40.72 -44.68 -34.69
CA LYS A 10 -40.42 -44.97 -33.28
C LYS A 10 -39.14 -44.27 -32.81
N ILE A 11 -38.07 -44.32 -33.61
CA ILE A 11 -36.81 -43.63 -33.32
C ILE A 11 -37.06 -42.11 -33.23
N PHE A 12 -37.83 -41.55 -34.18
CA PHE A 12 -38.16 -40.12 -34.15
C PHE A 12 -38.88 -39.70 -32.86
N PHE A 13 -39.89 -40.46 -32.41
CA PHE A 13 -40.63 -40.18 -31.20
C PHE A 13 -39.75 -40.34 -29.94
N ILE A 14 -38.84 -41.31 -29.91
CA ILE A 14 -37.87 -41.45 -28.80
C ILE A 14 -36.93 -40.25 -28.74
N VAL A 15 -36.39 -39.84 -29.87
CA VAL A 15 -35.49 -38.65 -29.93
C VAL A 15 -36.26 -37.39 -29.54
N LEU A 16 -37.48 -37.22 -30.01
CA LEU A 16 -38.33 -36.09 -29.64
C LEU A 16 -38.65 -36.07 -28.13
N ALA A 17 -38.97 -37.24 -27.56
CA ALA A 17 -39.23 -37.36 -26.13
C ALA A 17 -37.98 -37.01 -25.29
N ILE A 18 -36.81 -37.51 -25.69
CA ILE A 18 -35.52 -37.16 -25.06
C ILE A 18 -35.26 -35.66 -25.17
N PHE A 19 -35.50 -35.07 -26.33
CA PHE A 19 -35.34 -33.62 -26.55
C PHE A 19 -36.30 -32.78 -25.67
N LEU A 20 -37.58 -33.22 -25.57
CA LEU A 20 -38.54 -32.52 -24.69
C LEU A 20 -38.20 -32.65 -23.21
N ILE A 21 -37.72 -33.84 -22.77
CA ILE A 21 -37.21 -34.01 -21.38
C ILE A 21 -36.00 -33.13 -21.15
N TYR A 22 -35.06 -33.08 -22.08
CA TYR A 22 -33.90 -32.20 -22.03
C TYR A 22 -34.30 -30.71 -21.90
N CYS A 23 -35.25 -30.26 -22.76
CA CYS A 23 -35.76 -28.88 -22.69
C CYS A 23 -36.53 -28.61 -21.37
N ALA A 24 -37.28 -29.58 -20.85
CA ALA A 24 -38.03 -29.42 -19.61
C ALA A 24 -37.13 -29.38 -18.36
N THR A 25 -36.00 -30.10 -18.34
CA THR A 25 -35.08 -30.15 -17.21
C THR A 25 -34.03 -29.05 -17.28
N ILE A 26 -33.24 -29.00 -18.33
CA ILE A 26 -32.14 -28.04 -18.48
C ILE A 26 -32.66 -26.62 -18.74
N GLY A 27 -33.71 -26.47 -19.53
CA GLY A 27 -34.38 -25.20 -19.78
C GLY A 27 -34.97 -24.60 -18.49
N ARG A 28 -35.52 -25.44 -17.62
CA ARG A 28 -36.05 -25.00 -16.31
C ARG A 28 -34.96 -24.52 -15.37
N GLU A 29 -33.87 -25.30 -15.23
CA GLU A 29 -32.72 -24.89 -14.40
C GLU A 29 -32.07 -23.63 -14.91
N PHE A 30 -31.88 -23.53 -16.23
CA PHE A 30 -31.37 -22.29 -16.85
C PHE A 30 -32.30 -21.10 -16.57
N GLY A 31 -33.62 -21.27 -16.72
CA GLY A 31 -34.60 -20.23 -16.44
C GLY A 31 -34.56 -19.76 -14.97
N ILE A 32 -34.51 -20.71 -14.02
CA ILE A 32 -34.39 -20.41 -12.60
C ILE A 32 -33.10 -19.64 -12.32
N LYS A 33 -31.97 -20.07 -12.88
CA LYS A 33 -30.68 -19.38 -12.75
C LYS A 33 -30.74 -17.94 -13.27
N GLN A 34 -31.39 -17.69 -14.40
CA GLN A 34 -31.58 -16.34 -14.94
C GLN A 34 -32.44 -15.46 -14.02
N VAL A 35 -33.55 -16.02 -13.50
CA VAL A 35 -34.40 -15.30 -12.54
C VAL A 35 -33.63 -14.95 -11.27
N HIS A 36 -32.87 -15.90 -10.70
CA HIS A 36 -32.03 -15.64 -9.54
C HIS A 36 -30.99 -14.54 -9.83
N LYS A 37 -30.36 -14.58 -10.99
CA LYS A 37 -29.41 -13.53 -11.40
C LYS A 37 -30.08 -12.16 -11.47
N ILE A 38 -31.24 -12.04 -12.11
CA ILE A 38 -31.98 -10.77 -12.22
C ILE A 38 -32.40 -10.27 -10.84
N MET A 39 -32.96 -11.14 -10.00
CA MET A 39 -33.32 -10.77 -8.62
C MET A 39 -32.09 -10.40 -7.77
N GLY A 40 -31.00 -11.13 -7.94
CA GLY A 40 -29.73 -10.84 -7.29
C GLY A 40 -29.22 -9.44 -7.68
N MET A 41 -29.23 -9.11 -8.97
CA MET A 41 -28.86 -7.79 -9.47
C MET A 41 -29.77 -6.67 -8.93
N TYR A 42 -31.07 -6.94 -8.80
CA TYR A 42 -32.01 -5.99 -8.19
C TYR A 42 -31.63 -5.67 -6.73
N TYR A 43 -31.36 -6.71 -5.91
CA TYR A 43 -30.94 -6.49 -4.53
C TYR A 43 -29.57 -5.80 -4.44
N VAL A 44 -28.63 -6.12 -5.35
CA VAL A 44 -27.34 -5.40 -5.42
C VAL A 44 -27.57 -3.93 -5.71
N HIS A 45 -28.46 -3.60 -6.65
CA HIS A 45 -28.81 -2.20 -6.95
C HIS A 45 -29.42 -1.48 -5.74
N VAL A 46 -30.32 -2.13 -5.00
CA VAL A 46 -30.86 -1.60 -3.74
C VAL A 46 -29.74 -1.35 -2.72
N GLY A 47 -28.77 -2.28 -2.64
CA GLY A 47 -27.58 -2.14 -1.82
C GLY A 47 -26.70 -0.95 -2.23
N ASP A 48 -26.48 -0.73 -3.52
CA ASP A 48 -25.73 0.40 -4.04
C ASP A 48 -26.42 1.74 -3.71
N GLU A 49 -27.73 1.82 -3.85
CA GLU A 49 -28.51 3.00 -3.48
C GLU A 49 -28.46 3.28 -1.97
N ALA A 50 -28.60 2.24 -1.13
CA ALA A 50 -28.49 2.34 0.32
C ALA A 50 -27.09 2.82 0.74
N TYR A 51 -26.04 2.25 0.13
CA TYR A 51 -24.66 2.66 0.36
C TYR A 51 -24.42 4.13 0.01
N GLN A 52 -24.96 4.61 -1.12
CA GLN A 52 -24.89 6.03 -1.51
C GLN A 52 -25.63 6.96 -0.53
N ARG A 53 -26.73 6.51 0.05
CA ARG A 53 -27.44 7.23 1.10
C ARG A 53 -26.77 7.14 2.49
N ASN A 54 -25.65 6.40 2.59
CA ASN A 54 -24.96 6.10 3.84
C ASN A 54 -25.78 5.25 4.82
N ASP A 55 -26.78 4.51 4.33
CA ASP A 55 -27.53 3.50 5.10
C ASP A 55 -26.81 2.16 5.01
N MET A 56 -25.78 2.03 5.85
CA MET A 56 -24.88 0.88 5.77
C MET A 56 -25.57 -0.42 6.17
N GLN A 57 -26.57 -0.39 7.07
CA GLN A 57 -27.28 -1.60 7.48
C GLN A 57 -28.18 -2.12 6.33
N GLU A 58 -28.97 -1.24 5.72
CA GLU A 58 -29.78 -1.60 4.54
C GLU A 58 -28.90 -2.10 3.41
N ALA A 59 -27.73 -1.47 3.19
CA ALA A 59 -26.78 -1.90 2.18
C ALA A 59 -26.26 -3.32 2.44
N VAL A 60 -25.88 -3.66 3.67
CA VAL A 60 -25.43 -5.02 4.05
C VAL A 60 -26.52 -6.04 3.77
N ASP A 61 -27.76 -5.79 4.25
CA ASP A 61 -28.88 -6.71 4.09
C ASP A 61 -29.21 -6.94 2.60
N ALA A 62 -29.21 -5.86 1.83
CA ALA A 62 -29.47 -5.91 0.40
C ALA A 62 -28.35 -6.68 -0.36
N TYR A 63 -27.06 -6.35 -0.12
CA TYR A 63 -25.97 -7.08 -0.74
C TYR A 63 -25.97 -8.56 -0.37
N GLN A 64 -26.19 -8.91 0.90
CA GLN A 64 -26.28 -10.32 1.30
C GLN A 64 -27.41 -11.07 0.60
N ASN A 65 -28.59 -10.45 0.47
CA ASN A 65 -29.72 -11.04 -0.26
C ASN A 65 -29.42 -11.18 -1.76
N GLY A 66 -28.77 -10.17 -2.35
CA GLY A 66 -28.34 -10.21 -3.74
C GLY A 66 -27.31 -11.30 -4.01
N LEU A 67 -26.32 -11.42 -3.15
CA LEU A 67 -25.21 -12.38 -3.27
C LEU A 67 -25.63 -13.83 -2.97
N LYS A 68 -26.68 -14.06 -2.19
CA LYS A 68 -27.31 -15.39 -2.07
C LYS A 68 -27.89 -15.89 -3.39
N LEU A 69 -28.41 -14.97 -4.22
CA LEU A 69 -29.03 -15.28 -5.48
C LEU A 69 -28.06 -15.23 -6.67
N PHE A 70 -27.06 -14.35 -6.58
CA PHE A 70 -26.06 -14.13 -7.62
C PHE A 70 -24.66 -14.00 -6.99
N PRO A 71 -24.04 -15.10 -6.52
CA PRO A 71 -22.74 -15.09 -5.85
C PRO A 71 -21.57 -14.69 -6.76
N GLU A 72 -21.75 -14.73 -8.10
CA GLU A 72 -20.72 -14.33 -9.06
C GLU A 72 -20.59 -12.80 -9.21
N HIS A 73 -21.37 -11.99 -8.47
CA HIS A 73 -21.29 -10.52 -8.53
C HIS A 73 -20.13 -10.00 -7.67
N TYR A 74 -18.95 -9.93 -8.26
CA TYR A 74 -17.69 -9.61 -7.56
C TYR A 74 -17.64 -8.18 -7.00
N GLU A 75 -18.29 -7.19 -7.66
CA GLU A 75 -18.36 -5.81 -7.13
C GLU A 75 -19.20 -5.75 -5.84
N ALA A 76 -20.30 -6.47 -5.76
CA ALA A 76 -21.12 -6.48 -4.55
C ALA A 76 -20.37 -7.11 -3.36
N TRP A 77 -19.57 -8.16 -3.58
CA TRP A 77 -18.66 -8.70 -2.58
C TRP A 77 -17.62 -7.68 -2.12
N LEU A 78 -17.03 -6.91 -3.05
CA LEU A 78 -16.09 -5.84 -2.72
C LEU A 78 -16.74 -4.77 -1.85
N ASN A 79 -17.93 -4.27 -2.24
CA ASN A 79 -18.65 -3.24 -1.52
C ASN A 79 -19.05 -3.71 -0.11
N LEU A 80 -19.53 -4.94 0.00
CA LEU A 80 -19.83 -5.56 1.30
C LEU A 80 -18.59 -5.65 2.19
N GLY A 81 -17.44 -6.03 1.63
CA GLY A 81 -16.15 -6.02 2.32
C GLY A 81 -15.76 -4.61 2.80
N ASN A 82 -15.96 -3.58 1.99
CA ASN A 82 -15.69 -2.19 2.37
C ASN A 82 -16.58 -1.74 3.55
N ILE A 83 -17.85 -2.15 3.57
CA ILE A 83 -18.76 -1.86 4.70
C ILE A 83 -18.28 -2.55 5.97
N TYR A 84 -17.87 -3.82 5.89
CA TYR A 84 -17.33 -4.53 7.05
C TYR A 84 -16.03 -3.89 7.57
N VAL A 85 -15.17 -3.35 6.70
CA VAL A 85 -14.01 -2.55 7.13
C VAL A 85 -14.45 -1.30 7.90
N ALA A 86 -15.50 -0.60 7.44
CA ALA A 86 -16.05 0.57 8.15
C ALA A 86 -16.64 0.21 9.52
N TYR A 87 -17.13 -1.02 9.70
CA TYR A 87 -17.59 -1.57 10.98
C TYR A 87 -16.47 -2.21 11.81
N GLU A 88 -15.23 -2.14 11.33
CA GLU A 88 -14.06 -2.79 11.96
C GLU A 88 -14.19 -4.33 12.07
N ASP A 89 -15.12 -4.95 11.33
CA ASP A 89 -15.24 -6.40 11.21
C ASP A 89 -14.30 -6.91 10.10
N TYR A 90 -13.03 -6.97 10.44
CA TYR A 90 -11.97 -7.30 9.48
C TYR A 90 -12.02 -8.77 9.02
N TYR A 91 -12.57 -9.68 9.82
CA TYR A 91 -12.73 -11.09 9.41
C TYR A 91 -13.82 -11.24 8.33
N SER A 92 -14.99 -10.63 8.54
CA SER A 92 -16.05 -10.61 7.54
C SER A 92 -15.62 -9.86 6.28
N ALA A 93 -14.85 -8.77 6.42
CA ALA A 93 -14.28 -8.05 5.29
C ALA A 93 -13.33 -8.93 4.48
N ALA A 94 -12.41 -9.66 5.14
CA ALA A 94 -11.50 -10.58 4.46
C ALA A 94 -12.26 -11.66 3.69
N GLN A 95 -13.29 -12.25 4.30
CA GLN A 95 -14.13 -13.26 3.64
C GLN A 95 -14.86 -12.70 2.43
N ALA A 96 -15.41 -11.49 2.53
CA ALA A 96 -16.07 -10.83 1.41
C ALA A 96 -15.10 -10.56 0.26
N TYR A 97 -13.89 -10.05 0.53
CA TYR A 97 -12.87 -9.86 -0.50
C TYR A 97 -12.41 -11.18 -1.12
N GLN A 98 -12.27 -12.24 -0.34
CA GLN A 98 -11.97 -13.58 -0.87
C GLN A 98 -13.06 -14.06 -1.82
N ASN A 99 -14.34 -13.88 -1.48
CA ASN A 99 -15.46 -14.21 -2.35
C ASN A 99 -15.48 -13.37 -3.64
N ALA A 100 -15.09 -12.08 -3.55
CA ALA A 100 -14.91 -11.24 -4.74
C ALA A 100 -13.81 -11.79 -5.66
N ILE A 101 -12.71 -12.29 -5.09
CA ILE A 101 -11.61 -12.91 -5.84
C ILE A 101 -12.04 -14.27 -6.43
N LEU A 102 -12.81 -15.07 -5.70
CA LEU A 102 -13.36 -16.33 -6.24
C LEU A 102 -14.32 -16.07 -7.41
N ALA A 103 -15.14 -15.02 -7.33
CA ALA A 103 -16.05 -14.63 -8.41
C ALA A 103 -15.29 -14.04 -9.62
N LYS A 104 -14.14 -13.39 -9.38
CA LYS A 104 -13.27 -12.82 -10.42
C LYS A 104 -11.80 -12.94 -10.01
N GLU A 105 -11.11 -13.96 -10.48
CA GLU A 105 -9.76 -14.35 -10.07
C GLU A 105 -8.74 -13.19 -10.13
N ASN A 106 -8.77 -12.38 -11.19
CA ASN A 106 -7.84 -11.25 -11.39
C ASN A 106 -8.42 -9.92 -10.89
N TYR A 107 -9.22 -9.93 -9.82
CA TYR A 107 -9.81 -8.72 -9.28
C TYR A 107 -8.81 -7.99 -8.36
N THR A 108 -7.96 -7.18 -8.99
CA THR A 108 -6.85 -6.46 -8.33
C THR A 108 -7.29 -5.66 -7.11
N LEU A 109 -8.46 -5.00 -7.18
CA LEU A 109 -8.93 -4.15 -6.08
C LEU A 109 -9.27 -4.97 -4.83
N ALA A 110 -9.96 -6.11 -5.00
CA ALA A 110 -10.27 -7.00 -3.89
C ALA A 110 -8.99 -7.63 -3.29
N ARG A 111 -8.03 -8.05 -4.14
CA ARG A 111 -6.72 -8.55 -3.65
C ARG A 111 -5.94 -7.49 -2.90
N MET A 112 -5.95 -6.25 -3.39
CA MET A 112 -5.27 -5.14 -2.72
C MET A 112 -5.86 -4.87 -1.34
N ASN A 113 -7.20 -4.77 -1.26
CA ASN A 113 -7.90 -4.53 0.01
C ASN A 113 -7.72 -5.70 0.98
N LEU A 114 -7.80 -6.94 0.50
CA LEU A 114 -7.53 -8.14 1.31
C LEU A 114 -6.11 -8.10 1.88
N GLY A 115 -5.11 -7.85 1.06
CA GLY A 115 -3.72 -7.75 1.51
C GLY A 115 -3.53 -6.66 2.57
N ILE A 116 -4.14 -5.48 2.39
CA ILE A 116 -4.03 -4.37 3.34
C ILE A 116 -4.61 -4.76 4.71
N ILE A 117 -5.86 -5.25 4.75
CA ILE A 117 -6.47 -5.62 6.04
C ILE A 117 -5.79 -6.82 6.69
N THR A 118 -5.32 -7.77 5.90
CA THR A 118 -4.61 -8.96 6.37
C THR A 118 -3.29 -8.57 7.05
N ALA A 119 -2.52 -7.65 6.45
CA ALA A 119 -1.29 -7.15 7.05
C ALA A 119 -1.55 -6.22 8.25
N GLU A 120 -2.42 -5.21 8.09
CA GLU A 120 -2.51 -4.11 9.05
C GLU A 120 -3.45 -4.40 10.23
N LYS A 121 -4.47 -5.23 10.03
CA LYS A 121 -5.51 -5.50 11.02
C LYS A 121 -5.48 -6.92 11.57
N LEU A 122 -5.14 -7.90 10.72
CA LEU A 122 -5.07 -9.30 11.14
C LEU A 122 -3.64 -9.76 11.48
N GLY A 123 -2.62 -8.98 11.08
CA GLY A 123 -1.21 -9.28 11.38
C GLY A 123 -0.64 -10.47 10.59
N ASP A 124 -1.35 -10.98 9.60
CA ASP A 124 -0.87 -12.07 8.74
C ASP A 124 -0.12 -11.50 7.53
N PHE A 125 1.16 -11.17 7.76
CA PHE A 125 2.02 -10.57 6.74
C PHE A 125 2.29 -11.52 5.57
N ASP A 126 2.36 -12.82 5.80
CA ASP A 126 2.66 -13.81 4.75
C ASP A 126 1.49 -13.95 3.78
N ALA A 127 0.26 -14.01 4.29
CA ALA A 127 -0.94 -14.00 3.44
C ALA A 127 -1.05 -12.70 2.65
N ALA A 128 -0.78 -11.55 3.27
CA ALA A 128 -0.80 -10.25 2.58
C ALA A 128 0.23 -10.20 1.44
N ILE A 129 1.47 -10.65 1.68
CA ILE A 129 2.54 -10.72 0.68
C ILE A 129 2.12 -11.60 -0.50
N ALA A 130 1.45 -12.73 -0.23
CA ALA A 130 0.95 -13.62 -1.29
C ALA A 130 -0.10 -12.95 -2.18
N GLU A 131 -1.02 -12.16 -1.61
CA GLU A 131 -1.98 -11.39 -2.40
C GLU A 131 -1.32 -10.31 -3.26
N TYR A 132 -0.34 -9.57 -2.71
CA TYR A 132 0.43 -8.59 -3.48
C TYR A 132 1.24 -9.26 -4.60
N GLN A 133 1.86 -10.40 -4.33
CA GLN A 133 2.57 -11.18 -5.36
C GLN A 133 1.63 -11.60 -6.48
N SER A 134 0.41 -12.04 -6.15
CA SER A 134 -0.60 -12.41 -7.15
C SER A 134 -0.98 -11.24 -8.07
N ILE A 135 -1.02 -10.00 -7.54
CA ILE A 135 -1.25 -8.79 -8.36
C ILE A 135 -0.07 -8.54 -9.30
N ILE A 136 1.16 -8.68 -8.80
CA ILE A 136 2.40 -8.46 -9.57
C ILE A 136 2.50 -9.45 -10.71
N ASP A 137 2.18 -10.72 -10.47
CA ASP A 137 2.30 -11.81 -11.43
C ASP A 137 1.14 -11.86 -12.42
N SER A 138 0.01 -11.18 -12.09
CA SER A 138 -1.16 -11.18 -12.94
C SER A 138 -0.79 -10.65 -14.34
N LYS A 139 -1.02 -11.50 -15.35
CA LYS A 139 -1.02 -11.10 -16.74
C LYS A 139 -2.33 -10.36 -17.01
N GLN A 140 -2.39 -9.08 -16.66
CA GLN A 140 -3.51 -8.25 -17.09
C GLN A 140 -3.50 -8.23 -18.61
N PHE A 141 -4.53 -8.79 -19.23
CA PHE A 141 -4.69 -8.82 -20.68
C PHE A 141 -4.87 -7.39 -21.16
N LEU A 142 -3.79 -6.84 -21.72
CA LEU A 142 -3.69 -5.44 -22.14
C LEU A 142 -4.31 -5.27 -23.52
N LEU A 143 -5.61 -5.42 -23.65
CA LEU A 143 -6.35 -4.86 -24.77
C LEU A 143 -6.42 -3.33 -24.54
N SER A 144 -5.35 -2.66 -24.95
CA SER A 144 -5.34 -1.21 -25.02
C SER A 144 -6.10 -0.81 -26.32
N ILE A 145 -7.35 -0.40 -26.15
CA ILE A 145 -8.07 0.31 -27.21
C ILE A 145 -7.57 1.75 -27.15
N PRO A 146 -6.82 2.25 -28.17
CA PRO A 146 -6.36 3.63 -28.17
C PRO A 146 -7.57 4.56 -28.02
N PHE A 147 -7.45 5.59 -27.16
CA PHE A 147 -8.43 6.64 -26.86
C PHE A 147 -9.62 6.31 -25.94
N VAL A 148 -9.83 5.06 -25.48
CA VAL A 148 -10.96 4.73 -24.61
C VAL A 148 -10.53 4.30 -23.19
N PHE A 149 -9.47 3.49 -23.05
CA PHE A 149 -8.96 3.04 -21.74
C PHE A 149 -7.44 2.91 -21.75
N ASP A 150 -6.74 3.61 -20.84
CA ASP A 150 -5.31 3.39 -20.60
C ASP A 150 -5.08 2.27 -19.56
N ASN A 151 -5.45 1.05 -19.92
CA ASN A 151 -5.27 -0.11 -19.06
C ASN A 151 -3.79 -0.40 -18.71
N LYS A 152 -2.83 0.06 -19.54
CA LYS A 152 -1.40 -0.13 -19.28
C LYS A 152 -0.91 0.74 -18.13
N LYS A 153 -1.36 1.99 -18.07
CA LYS A 153 -1.01 2.90 -16.99
C LYS A 153 -1.60 2.38 -15.67
N SER A 154 -2.89 2.07 -15.64
CA SER A 154 -3.56 1.52 -14.46
C SER A 154 -2.92 0.21 -13.96
N ALA A 155 -2.53 -0.70 -14.87
CA ALA A 155 -1.84 -1.92 -14.51
C ALA A 155 -0.46 -1.67 -13.91
N LYS A 156 0.27 -0.68 -14.46
CA LYS A 156 1.58 -0.27 -13.97
C LYS A 156 1.46 0.37 -12.58
N ASP A 157 0.47 1.24 -12.38
CA ASP A 157 0.21 1.90 -11.11
C ASP A 157 -0.20 0.88 -10.04
N ASN A 158 -1.07 -0.09 -10.37
CA ASN A 158 -1.45 -1.17 -9.46
C ASN A 158 -0.25 -2.03 -9.04
N LYS A 159 0.70 -2.29 -9.96
CA LYS A 159 1.94 -3.01 -9.61
C LYS A 159 2.83 -2.19 -8.68
N ALA A 160 2.94 -0.88 -8.90
CA ALA A 160 3.69 -0.01 -8.01
C ALA A 160 3.12 -0.04 -6.58
N ILE A 161 1.80 0.08 -6.46
CA ILE A 161 1.09 0.01 -5.18
C ILE A 161 1.27 -1.38 -4.53
N ALA A 162 1.19 -2.46 -5.30
CA ALA A 162 1.40 -3.81 -4.78
C ALA A 162 2.84 -4.01 -4.26
N TYR A 163 3.85 -3.56 -5.00
CA TYR A 163 5.23 -3.58 -4.53
C TYR A 163 5.45 -2.72 -3.28
N TYR A 164 4.84 -1.54 -3.22
CA TYR A 164 4.91 -0.67 -2.05
C TYR A 164 4.32 -1.34 -0.81
N ASN A 165 3.10 -1.89 -0.92
CA ASN A 165 2.44 -2.58 0.19
C ASN A 165 3.16 -3.88 0.59
N MET A 166 3.76 -4.60 -0.36
CA MET A 166 4.63 -5.74 -0.08
C MET A 166 5.85 -5.31 0.73
N GLY A 167 6.49 -4.20 0.38
CA GLY A 167 7.59 -3.62 1.14
C GLY A 167 7.18 -3.25 2.57
N ARG A 168 5.99 -2.66 2.73
CA ARG A 168 5.41 -2.37 4.06
C ARG A 168 5.18 -3.65 4.87
N ALA A 169 4.60 -4.68 4.29
CA ALA A 169 4.36 -5.95 4.97
C ALA A 169 5.67 -6.61 5.44
N TYR A 170 6.72 -6.63 4.61
CA TYR A 170 8.04 -7.11 5.02
C TYR A 170 8.65 -6.25 6.13
N SER A 171 8.55 -4.92 6.06
CA SER A 171 9.06 -4.01 7.09
C SER A 171 8.33 -4.19 8.41
N GLN A 172 7.01 -4.32 8.40
CA GLN A 172 6.20 -4.57 9.59
C GLN A 172 6.52 -5.95 10.18
N LYS A 173 6.62 -6.99 9.37
CA LYS A 173 7.04 -8.32 9.82
C LYS A 173 8.41 -8.28 10.51
N ALA A 174 9.36 -7.54 9.94
CA ALA A 174 10.67 -7.33 10.54
C ALA A 174 10.60 -6.57 11.87
N PHE A 175 9.70 -5.58 11.99
CA PHE A 175 9.52 -4.80 13.22
C PHE A 175 8.99 -5.65 14.38
N TYR A 176 8.04 -6.54 14.12
CA TYR A 176 7.46 -7.41 15.14
C TYR A 176 8.34 -8.61 15.52
N LEU A 177 9.46 -8.83 14.83
CA LEU A 177 10.39 -9.88 15.24
C LEU A 177 11.09 -9.56 16.57
N PRO A 178 11.28 -10.56 17.43
CA PRO A 178 12.08 -10.43 18.64
C PRO A 178 13.51 -9.95 18.35
N GLN A 179 14.10 -9.20 19.30
CA GLN A 179 15.44 -8.60 19.12
C GLN A 179 16.57 -9.63 18.89
N ASN A 180 16.41 -10.85 19.37
CA ASN A 180 17.39 -11.92 19.16
C ASN A 180 17.42 -12.47 17.72
N LYS A 181 16.41 -12.17 16.90
CA LYS A 181 16.31 -12.61 15.49
C LYS A 181 16.92 -11.61 14.48
N LYS A 182 18.07 -11.05 14.83
CA LYS A 182 18.74 -10.01 14.02
C LYS A 182 18.96 -10.41 12.56
N LYS A 183 19.34 -11.66 12.29
CA LYS A 183 19.58 -12.15 10.92
C LYS A 183 18.28 -12.15 10.10
N GLU A 184 17.23 -12.75 10.65
CA GLU A 184 15.90 -12.81 10.01
C GLU A 184 15.33 -11.40 9.77
N LYS A 185 15.48 -10.50 10.74
CA LYS A 185 15.11 -9.10 10.62
C LYS A 185 15.83 -8.42 9.45
N LYS A 186 17.14 -8.64 9.31
CA LYS A 186 17.93 -8.08 8.21
C LYS A 186 17.52 -8.65 6.86
N GLU A 187 17.17 -9.94 6.78
CA GLU A 187 16.68 -10.58 5.56
C GLU A 187 15.33 -9.97 5.12
N LEU A 188 14.39 -9.80 6.06
CA LEU A 188 13.09 -9.18 5.79
C LEU A 188 13.22 -7.71 5.36
N LEU A 189 14.09 -6.93 6.01
CA LEU A 189 14.37 -5.56 5.58
C LEU A 189 15.02 -5.54 4.19
N GLY A 190 15.86 -6.52 3.85
CA GLY A 190 16.39 -6.69 2.49
C GLY A 190 15.29 -6.93 1.46
N GLN A 191 14.32 -7.79 1.78
CA GLN A 191 13.14 -8.03 0.94
C GLN A 191 12.27 -6.78 0.80
N ALA A 192 12.09 -6.02 1.90
CA ALA A 192 11.40 -4.73 1.85
C ALA A 192 12.09 -3.74 0.93
N ALA A 193 13.44 -3.62 1.01
CA ALA A 193 14.19 -2.72 0.14
C ALA A 193 14.06 -3.11 -1.35
N VAL A 194 14.04 -4.40 -1.67
CA VAL A 194 13.78 -4.88 -3.04
C VAL A 194 12.39 -4.49 -3.51
N ALA A 195 11.36 -4.72 -2.69
CA ALA A 195 9.99 -4.40 -3.03
C ALA A 195 9.79 -2.88 -3.22
N TYR A 196 10.23 -2.05 -2.27
CA TYR A 196 10.19 -0.58 -2.43
C TYR A 196 11.01 -0.10 -3.63
N GLY A 197 12.17 -0.72 -3.90
CA GLY A 197 12.99 -0.42 -5.07
C GLY A 197 12.22 -0.66 -6.38
N LYS A 198 11.47 -1.76 -6.48
CA LYS A 198 10.58 -2.05 -7.62
C LYS A 198 9.45 -1.04 -7.75
N ALA A 199 8.84 -0.62 -6.64
CA ALA A 199 7.86 0.45 -6.64
C ALA A 199 8.47 1.76 -7.15
N HIS A 200 9.67 2.13 -6.68
CA HIS A 200 10.41 3.31 -7.12
C HIS A 200 10.76 3.28 -8.62
N GLU A 201 11.17 2.15 -9.18
CA GLU A 201 11.43 2.00 -10.62
C GLU A 201 10.20 2.38 -11.46
N ILE A 202 9.00 2.13 -10.93
CA ILE A 202 7.73 2.44 -11.60
C ILE A 202 7.33 3.90 -11.34
N THR A 203 7.38 4.35 -10.07
CA THR A 203 6.92 5.67 -9.64
C THR A 203 8.05 6.38 -8.89
N LYS A 204 8.92 7.07 -9.66
CA LYS A 204 10.16 7.66 -9.12
C LYS A 204 9.94 8.82 -8.17
N ASN A 205 8.89 9.60 -8.39
CA ASN A 205 8.63 10.89 -7.74
C ASN A 205 7.50 10.77 -6.69
N ASP A 206 7.50 9.66 -5.95
CA ASP A 206 6.55 9.40 -4.87
C ASP A 206 7.27 9.55 -3.53
N TYR A 207 6.71 10.38 -2.65
CA TYR A 207 7.30 10.63 -1.34
C TYR A 207 7.33 9.38 -0.47
N ASP A 208 6.20 8.69 -0.36
CA ASP A 208 6.05 7.54 0.53
C ASP A 208 6.97 6.38 0.13
N ILE A 209 7.08 6.12 -1.17
CA ILE A 209 7.99 5.10 -1.70
C ILE A 209 9.45 5.46 -1.39
N ASN A 210 9.87 6.69 -1.69
CA ASN A 210 11.23 7.14 -1.47
C ASN A 210 11.59 7.18 0.01
N TYR A 211 10.68 7.67 0.85
CA TYR A 211 10.88 7.74 2.29
C TYR A 211 11.02 6.35 2.93
N ASN A 212 10.11 5.42 2.62
CA ASN A 212 10.16 4.07 3.18
C ASN A 212 11.37 3.27 2.67
N LEU A 213 11.78 3.50 1.43
CA LEU A 213 13.02 2.91 0.89
C LEU A 213 14.25 3.47 1.61
N ALA A 214 14.31 4.78 1.83
CA ALA A 214 15.36 5.43 2.61
C ALA A 214 15.42 4.89 4.05
N LEU A 215 14.28 4.84 4.73
CA LEU A 215 14.16 4.31 6.08
C LEU A 215 14.64 2.85 6.16
N THR A 216 14.28 2.04 5.17
CA THR A 216 14.71 0.64 5.10
C THR A 216 16.22 0.53 4.96
N TYR A 217 16.86 1.33 4.09
CA TYR A 217 18.32 1.37 3.99
C TYR A 217 18.99 1.92 5.25
N HIS A 218 18.37 2.89 5.92
CA HIS A 218 18.85 3.41 7.21
C HIS A 218 18.88 2.27 8.26
N LEU A 219 17.80 1.51 8.39
CA LEU A 219 17.71 0.36 9.31
C LEU A 219 18.66 -0.78 8.94
N LEU A 220 19.04 -0.92 7.67
CA LEU A 220 20.05 -1.86 7.19
C LEU A 220 21.49 -1.37 7.43
N GLY A 221 21.68 -0.10 7.81
CA GLY A 221 22.99 0.56 7.99
C GLY A 221 23.63 1.03 6.69
N ASP A 222 22.91 1.00 5.55
CA ASP A 222 23.39 1.57 4.28
C ASP A 222 23.03 3.08 4.22
N TYR A 223 23.76 3.87 5.03
CA TYR A 223 23.49 5.30 5.18
C TYR A 223 23.64 6.11 3.90
N ARG A 224 24.50 5.65 2.97
CA ARG A 224 24.67 6.32 1.67
C ARG A 224 23.39 6.22 0.84
N LYS A 225 22.86 4.99 0.65
CA LYS A 225 21.60 4.83 -0.07
C LYS A 225 20.43 5.47 0.65
N ALA A 226 20.39 5.38 1.98
CA ALA A 226 19.37 6.06 2.77
C ALA A 226 19.32 7.53 2.43
N GLY A 227 20.48 8.23 2.43
CA GLY A 227 20.55 9.65 2.10
C GLY A 227 20.08 9.98 0.70
N GLN A 228 20.49 9.19 -0.29
CA GLN A 228 20.01 9.37 -1.67
C GLN A 228 18.48 9.35 -1.76
N TYR A 229 17.83 8.41 -1.07
CA TYR A 229 16.38 8.28 -1.13
C TYR A 229 15.65 9.26 -0.21
N TYR A 230 16.23 9.68 0.94
CA TYR A 230 15.66 10.81 1.71
C TYR A 230 15.68 12.11 0.90
N CYS A 231 16.76 12.39 0.16
CA CYS A 231 16.79 13.54 -0.74
C CYS A 231 15.69 13.47 -1.80
N LYS A 232 15.47 12.29 -2.43
CA LYS A 232 14.38 12.12 -3.39
C LYS A 232 12.99 12.29 -2.74
N ALA A 233 12.80 11.85 -1.50
CA ALA A 233 11.56 12.08 -0.77
C ALA A 233 11.33 13.58 -0.53
N ILE A 234 12.35 14.31 -0.08
CA ILE A 234 12.30 15.76 0.11
C ILE A 234 12.03 16.49 -1.20
N GLU A 235 12.68 16.09 -2.30
CA GLU A 235 12.43 16.64 -3.63
C GLU A 235 10.98 16.42 -4.08
N ALA A 236 10.38 15.26 -3.76
CA ALA A 236 9.00 14.94 -4.09
C ALA A 236 7.98 15.70 -3.22
N SER A 237 8.22 15.79 -1.91
CA SER A 237 7.35 16.49 -0.97
C SER A 237 8.16 17.10 0.19
N PRO A 238 8.57 18.38 0.06
CA PRO A 238 9.52 18.99 0.98
C PRO A 238 8.96 19.39 2.34
N MET A 239 7.64 19.37 2.54
CA MET A 239 7.00 19.84 3.77
C MET A 239 6.82 18.76 4.83
N HIS A 240 7.41 17.58 4.64
CA HIS A 240 7.39 16.47 5.59
C HIS A 240 8.64 16.52 6.47
N TYR A 241 8.48 16.98 7.70
CA TYR A 241 9.59 17.14 8.67
C TYR A 241 10.33 15.82 8.96
N GLU A 242 9.65 14.67 8.83
CA GLU A 242 10.21 13.35 9.09
C GLU A 242 11.40 13.02 8.17
N ALA A 243 11.30 13.39 6.88
CA ALA A 243 12.37 13.16 5.93
C ALA A 243 13.61 14.01 6.25
N HIS A 244 13.41 15.29 6.58
CA HIS A 244 14.49 16.19 7.01
C HIS A 244 15.13 15.72 8.30
N TYR A 245 14.33 15.32 9.29
CA TYR A 245 14.83 14.80 10.56
C TYR A 245 15.69 13.55 10.37
N ASN A 246 15.18 12.54 9.64
CA ASN A 246 15.89 11.30 9.42
C ASN A 246 17.16 11.50 8.56
N LEU A 247 17.12 12.40 7.58
CA LEU A 247 18.31 12.81 6.83
C LEU A 247 19.34 13.47 7.75
N GLY A 248 18.91 14.35 8.65
CA GLY A 248 19.77 14.98 9.64
C GLY A 248 20.46 13.97 10.57
N LEU A 249 19.73 13.00 11.11
CA LEU A 249 20.29 11.91 11.90
C LEU A 249 21.34 11.12 11.12
N MET A 250 21.03 10.78 9.89
CA MET A 250 21.94 10.01 9.06
C MET A 250 23.21 10.81 8.71
N LEU A 251 23.09 12.10 8.43
CA LEU A 251 24.24 13.00 8.20
C LEU A 251 25.13 13.12 9.44
N LYS A 252 24.53 13.11 10.64
CA LYS A 252 25.27 13.01 11.90
C LYS A 252 26.11 11.72 11.94
N HIS A 253 25.52 10.56 11.63
CA HIS A 253 26.25 9.29 11.55
C HIS A 253 27.37 9.28 10.51
N LEU A 254 27.20 10.01 9.41
CA LEU A 254 28.21 10.18 8.38
C LEU A 254 29.29 11.22 8.71
N ASN A 255 29.26 11.77 9.94
CA ASN A 255 30.16 12.86 10.41
C ASN A 255 30.11 14.11 9.52
N GLN A 256 28.89 14.47 9.07
CA GLN A 256 28.60 15.67 8.28
C GLN A 256 27.76 16.67 9.10
N PRO A 257 28.28 17.23 10.23
CA PRO A 257 27.47 17.94 11.21
C PRO A 257 26.84 19.22 10.65
N LYS A 258 27.50 19.91 9.72
CA LYS A 258 26.99 21.15 9.13
C LYS A 258 25.68 20.86 8.34
N TYR A 259 25.65 19.83 7.53
CA TYR A 259 24.46 19.44 6.79
C TYR A 259 23.40 18.82 7.71
N ALA A 260 23.82 18.10 8.77
CA ALA A 260 22.93 17.54 9.76
C ALA A 260 22.13 18.66 10.48
N ILE A 261 22.82 19.75 10.90
CA ILE A 261 22.20 20.90 11.54
C ILE A 261 21.18 21.56 10.59
N ASP A 262 21.56 21.83 9.33
CA ASP A 262 20.67 22.43 8.34
C ASP A 262 19.35 21.61 8.15
N GLU A 263 19.46 20.30 8.01
CA GLU A 263 18.29 19.45 7.85
C GLU A 263 17.45 19.33 9.15
N LEU A 264 18.10 19.30 10.32
CA LEU A 264 17.39 19.29 11.60
C LEU A 264 16.71 20.64 11.90
N GLU A 265 17.28 21.77 11.48
CA GLU A 265 16.62 23.09 11.56
C GLU A 265 15.35 23.13 10.70
N LYS A 266 15.41 22.64 9.46
CA LYS A 266 14.22 22.50 8.60
C LYS A 266 13.17 21.63 9.26
N ALA A 267 13.55 20.47 9.81
CA ALA A 267 12.63 19.60 10.52
C ALA A 267 11.99 20.28 11.72
N ALA A 268 12.76 21.04 12.50
CA ALA A 268 12.28 21.79 13.65
C ALA A 268 11.24 22.86 13.25
N VAL A 269 11.53 23.61 12.18
CA VAL A 269 10.59 24.62 11.63
C VAL A 269 9.30 23.96 11.17
N LEU A 270 9.38 22.89 10.39
CA LEU A 270 8.22 22.20 9.82
C LEU A 270 7.36 21.49 10.88
N SER A 271 7.96 21.02 11.97
CA SER A 271 7.24 20.38 13.08
C SER A 271 6.62 21.38 14.05
N SER A 272 7.07 22.65 14.05
CA SER A 272 6.59 23.69 14.98
C SER A 272 5.13 24.02 14.67
N GLY A 273 4.25 23.86 15.66
CA GLY A 273 2.85 24.23 15.59
C GLY A 273 1.85 23.08 15.39
N LYS A 274 2.22 21.96 14.80
CA LYS A 274 1.29 20.84 14.58
C LYS A 274 1.57 19.62 15.47
N TYR A 275 2.81 19.44 15.92
CA TYR A 275 3.25 18.24 16.65
C TYR A 275 4.17 18.60 17.83
N SER A 276 3.62 19.20 18.87
CA SER A 276 4.40 19.73 20.02
C SER A 276 5.39 18.72 20.66
N THR A 277 5.02 17.44 20.69
CA THR A 277 5.88 16.39 21.28
C THR A 277 7.08 16.07 20.39
N HIS A 278 6.85 15.91 19.08
CA HIS A 278 7.92 15.66 18.11
C HIS A 278 8.82 16.90 17.94
N SER A 279 8.23 18.09 17.94
CA SER A 279 8.98 19.35 17.87
C SER A 279 10.00 19.46 19.00
N LYS A 280 9.60 19.20 20.25
CA LYS A 280 10.53 19.22 21.39
C LYS A 280 11.68 18.24 21.20
N TYR A 281 11.39 17.01 20.81
CA TYR A 281 12.39 15.98 20.57
C TYR A 281 13.38 16.36 19.45
N ILE A 282 12.87 16.94 18.35
CA ILE A 282 13.69 17.41 17.24
C ILE A 282 14.62 18.56 17.70
N PHE A 283 14.11 19.50 18.51
CA PHE A 283 14.93 20.59 19.09
C PHE A 283 16.01 20.07 20.04
N ASP A 284 15.71 19.04 20.83
CA ASP A 284 16.70 18.45 21.75
C ASP A 284 17.83 17.78 20.93
N VAL A 285 17.51 17.07 19.87
CA VAL A 285 18.49 16.45 18.95
C VAL A 285 19.31 17.55 18.24
N LEU A 286 18.65 18.56 17.67
CA LEU A 286 19.31 19.69 17.01
C LEU A 286 20.30 20.38 17.96
N SER A 287 19.89 20.67 19.20
CA SER A 287 20.73 21.31 20.22
C SER A 287 21.95 20.45 20.54
N SER A 288 21.77 19.13 20.70
CA SER A 288 22.86 18.20 20.95
C SER A 288 23.88 18.20 19.80
N VAL A 289 23.42 18.10 18.55
CA VAL A 289 24.30 18.08 17.36
C VAL A 289 25.04 19.40 17.20
N THR A 290 24.37 20.52 17.47
CA THR A 290 24.98 21.88 17.41
C THR A 290 26.07 22.06 18.46
N LEU A 291 25.80 21.64 19.70
CA LEU A 291 26.81 21.71 20.80
C LEU A 291 28.03 20.82 20.48
N GLU A 292 27.83 19.60 20.02
CA GLU A 292 28.90 18.71 19.59
C GLU A 292 29.77 19.35 18.49
N PHE A 293 29.13 20.01 17.52
CA PHE A 293 29.81 20.68 16.42
C PHE A 293 30.64 21.88 16.89
N GLN A 294 30.08 22.74 17.78
CA GLN A 294 30.76 23.88 18.37
C GLN A 294 31.98 23.45 19.20
N GLN A 295 31.79 22.45 20.06
CA GLN A 295 32.90 21.92 20.89
C GLN A 295 34.05 21.35 20.06
N LYS A 296 33.73 20.64 18.95
CA LYS A 296 34.75 20.14 18.01
C LYS A 296 35.46 21.27 17.24
N GLY A 297 34.79 22.41 17.04
CA GLY A 297 35.36 23.59 16.37
C GLY A 297 36.32 24.41 17.25
N GLU A 298 36.07 24.49 18.56
CA GLU A 298 36.80 25.32 19.49
C GLU A 298 38.07 24.66 20.05
N ASP A 299 38.16 23.33 20.09
CA ASP A 299 39.33 22.67 20.72
C ASP A 299 39.77 21.39 20.01
N LYS A 300 40.82 21.53 19.15
CA LYS A 300 41.50 20.40 18.56
C LYS A 300 42.24 19.51 19.59
N SER A 301 42.45 20.00 20.81
CA SER A 301 43.19 19.30 21.89
C SER A 301 42.29 18.40 22.75
N ILE A 302 40.96 18.62 22.74
CA ILE A 302 39.99 17.85 23.53
C ILE A 302 39.52 16.59 22.77
N ARG A 303 39.82 16.46 21.47
CA ARG A 303 39.43 15.31 20.62
C ARG A 303 39.73 13.92 21.20
N ASP A 304 40.74 13.82 22.06
CA ASP A 304 41.19 12.55 22.59
C ASP A 304 40.72 12.25 24.04
N LYS A 305 40.00 13.18 24.67
CA LYS A 305 39.63 13.02 26.08
C LYS A 305 38.15 12.86 26.40
N ILE A 306 37.26 13.15 25.49
CA ILE A 306 35.82 12.96 25.72
C ILE A 306 35.40 11.62 25.13
N LYS A 307 35.38 10.56 25.92
CA LYS A 307 34.43 9.46 25.72
C LYS A 307 33.05 10.05 25.94
N ILE A 308 32.41 10.46 24.84
CA ILE A 308 31.02 10.88 24.88
C ILE A 308 30.26 9.64 25.30
N ASN A 309 29.71 9.64 26.52
CA ASN A 309 28.63 8.74 26.86
C ASN A 309 27.56 9.04 25.85
N GLU A 310 27.31 8.08 24.97
CA GLU A 310 26.18 8.14 24.05
C GLU A 310 24.95 8.49 24.91
N PRO A 311 24.19 9.55 24.57
CA PRO A 311 22.94 9.80 25.26
C PRO A 311 22.11 8.55 25.09
N ASP A 312 21.59 8.00 26.18
CA ASP A 312 20.80 6.76 26.28
C ASP A 312 19.43 6.89 25.59
N THR A 313 19.27 7.90 24.75
CA THR A 313 18.17 8.08 23.83
C THR A 313 18.51 7.33 22.55
N GLN A 314 17.92 6.15 22.39
CA GLN A 314 17.89 5.48 21.10
C GLN A 314 17.27 6.46 20.09
N GLU A 315 18.12 7.13 19.32
CA GLU A 315 17.70 7.97 18.19
C GLU A 315 17.00 7.07 17.20
N GLN A 316 15.67 6.98 17.33
CA GLN A 316 14.86 6.15 16.43
C GLN A 316 14.39 7.01 15.25
N PRO A 317 14.49 6.48 14.01
CA PRO A 317 13.91 7.16 12.87
C PRO A 317 12.38 7.27 13.04
N LEU A 318 11.84 8.45 12.72
CA LEU A 318 10.38 8.67 12.76
C LEU A 318 9.70 7.88 11.68
N ILE A 319 8.66 7.15 12.07
CA ILE A 319 7.80 6.38 11.16
C ILE A 319 6.66 7.30 10.71
N LEU A 320 6.34 7.27 9.42
CA LEU A 320 5.29 8.10 8.80
C LEU A 320 3.93 7.95 9.47
N VAL A 321 3.35 9.11 9.83
CA VAL A 321 1.93 9.24 10.11
C VAL A 321 1.32 10.10 8.99
N ASN A 322 0.39 9.54 8.21
CA ASN A 322 -0.21 10.13 7.01
C ASN A 322 -0.61 11.61 7.17
N GLY A 323 -0.06 12.49 6.34
CA GLY A 323 -0.48 13.89 6.23
C GLY A 323 -0.03 14.53 4.91
N LYS A 324 -0.99 14.89 4.03
CA LYS A 324 -0.73 15.71 2.84
C LYS A 324 -0.75 17.19 3.22
N VAL A 325 0.28 17.95 2.82
CA VAL A 325 0.30 19.42 2.84
C VAL A 325 0.24 19.91 1.39
N THR A 326 -0.73 20.78 1.08
CA THR A 326 -0.86 21.47 -0.22
C THR A 326 -0.63 22.95 -0.03
N ALA A 327 0.36 23.52 -0.75
CA ALA A 327 0.63 24.97 -0.77
C ALA A 327 -0.31 25.69 -1.77
N THR A 328 -0.84 26.85 -1.39
CA THR A 328 -1.84 27.61 -2.16
C THR A 328 -1.43 29.03 -2.57
N ASP A 329 -0.34 29.61 -1.99
CA ASP A 329 0.09 30.99 -2.25
C ASP A 329 1.53 31.09 -2.78
N GLU A 330 1.84 32.14 -3.58
CA GLU A 330 3.17 32.35 -4.18
C GLU A 330 4.30 32.46 -3.15
N ALA A 331 4.03 33.03 -1.97
CA ALA A 331 5.00 33.10 -0.86
C ALA A 331 5.28 31.72 -0.27
N GLU A 332 4.25 30.87 -0.15
CA GLU A 332 4.41 29.48 0.28
C GLU A 332 5.15 28.66 -0.78
N VAL A 333 4.94 28.91 -2.06
CA VAL A 333 5.69 28.26 -3.15
C VAL A 333 7.18 28.55 -3.05
N ALA A 334 7.59 29.79 -2.76
CA ALA A 334 9.01 30.14 -2.59
C ALA A 334 9.64 29.46 -1.36
N ILE A 335 8.90 29.36 -0.27
CA ILE A 335 9.31 28.63 0.93
C ILE A 335 9.46 27.14 0.62
N VAL A 336 8.47 26.55 -0.02
CA VAL A 336 8.47 25.13 -0.44
C VAL A 336 9.67 24.81 -1.32
N GLU A 337 10.02 25.69 -2.28
CA GLU A 337 11.18 25.50 -3.16
C GLU A 337 12.52 25.53 -2.38
N ASN A 338 12.62 26.35 -1.34
CA ASN A 338 13.81 26.35 -0.49
C ASN A 338 13.95 25.04 0.32
N PHE A 339 12.85 24.50 0.85
CA PHE A 339 12.86 23.21 1.55
C PHE A 339 13.11 22.03 0.62
N ARG A 340 12.76 22.14 -0.67
CA ARG A 340 12.95 21.07 -1.66
C ARG A 340 14.42 20.79 -2.00
N LYS A 341 15.31 21.72 -1.76
CA LYS A 341 16.73 21.57 -2.07
C LYS A 341 17.41 20.65 -1.06
N CYS A 342 17.77 19.45 -1.45
CA CYS A 342 18.64 18.58 -0.67
C CYS A 342 20.11 19.01 -0.87
N MET A 343 20.62 19.86 0.03
CA MET A 343 21.98 20.39 -0.03
C MET A 343 23.06 19.32 0.12
N SER A 344 22.74 18.19 0.71
CA SER A 344 23.65 17.06 0.90
C SER A 344 23.63 16.03 -0.22
N LYS A 345 22.85 16.25 -1.29
CA LYS A 345 22.66 15.29 -2.39
C LYS A 345 23.97 14.80 -2.97
N GLU A 346 24.92 15.71 -3.22
CA GLU A 346 26.23 15.40 -3.80
C GLU A 346 27.06 14.46 -2.91
N LEU A 347 26.85 14.43 -1.58
CA LEU A 347 27.54 13.51 -0.68
C LEU A 347 27.20 12.04 -0.93
N PHE A 348 26.06 11.78 -1.56
CA PHE A 348 25.55 10.45 -1.80
C PHE A 348 25.70 9.99 -3.23
N GLU A 349 26.03 10.89 -4.16
CA GLU A 349 26.33 10.53 -5.56
C GLU A 349 27.65 9.78 -5.59
N VAL A 350 27.64 8.62 -6.24
CA VAL A 350 28.86 7.84 -6.50
C VAL A 350 29.43 8.34 -7.80
N ASN A 351 30.68 8.79 -7.78
CA ASN A 351 31.46 8.96 -9.01
C ASN A 351 31.78 7.60 -9.63
#